data_04b5e5abbd7c02b046d151594783b3dd
#
_entry.id   04b5e5abbd7c02b046d151594783b3dd
#
_cell.length_a   1.000
_cell.length_b   1.000
_cell.length_c   1.000
_cell.angle_alpha   90.00
_cell.angle_beta   90.00
_cell.angle_gamma   90.00
#
_symmetry.space_group_name_H-M   'P 1'
#
loop_
_entity.id
_entity.type
_entity.pdbx_description
1 polymer ?
#
loop_
_entity_poly.entity_id
_entity_poly.type
_entity_poly.pdbx_seq_one_letter_code
_entity_poly.pdbx_strand_id
1 'polypeptide(L)'
;MKDEINDLEISLKVGVSCKELRSKGYSISGVYTIRSPETGEMKAYCDMETDGGGWLVFQRRKDGSQDFYLTWDEYAKGFGDLNNEFWLGNRKLHTLTAQKPHEVWIDLKDDNDTRFARYSKFKVGPESDNFRLAIGGYSGDAGDSMTYHNKFKFSTKDEDHDNWRRVDCAKTHKGGWWYASCHRSNRNGLYFNGTYTDSPRGLEWNGWSDNAVSLKFTEMKIRPLE
;
A
#
# COMPACT_ATOMS: atom_id res chain seq x y z
N MET A 1 7.41 -13.48 -37.65
CA MET A 1 8.58 -12.73 -37.10
C MET A 1 8.20 -11.58 -36.15
N LYS A 2 7.34 -10.61 -36.55
CA LYS A 2 6.93 -9.52 -35.61
C LYS A 2 6.07 -10.04 -34.46
N ASP A 3 5.19 -10.98 -34.71
CA ASP A 3 4.30 -11.55 -33.67
C ASP A 3 5.08 -12.48 -32.72
N GLU A 4 6.03 -13.25 -33.22
CA GLU A 4 6.91 -14.11 -32.39
C GLU A 4 7.85 -13.29 -31.49
N ILE A 5 8.34 -12.14 -31.97
CA ILE A 5 9.16 -11.23 -31.15
C ILE A 5 8.30 -10.60 -30.03
N ASN A 6 7.05 -10.22 -30.35
CA ASN A 6 6.12 -9.65 -29.38
C ASN A 6 5.70 -10.68 -28.32
N ASP A 7 5.46 -11.93 -28.70
CA ASP A 7 5.16 -13.03 -27.78
C ASP A 7 6.38 -13.40 -26.91
N LEU A 8 7.59 -13.34 -27.46
CA LEU A 8 8.82 -13.52 -26.68
C LEU A 8 9.05 -12.39 -25.67
N GLU A 9 8.83 -11.12 -26.05
CA GLU A 9 8.93 -9.97 -25.13
C GLU A 9 7.87 -10.01 -24.02
N ILE A 10 6.65 -10.46 -24.34
CA ILE A 10 5.58 -10.64 -23.35
C ILE A 10 5.92 -11.81 -22.43
N SER A 11 6.45 -12.90 -22.94
CA SER A 11 6.87 -14.07 -22.14
C SER A 11 8.03 -13.76 -21.19
N LEU A 12 8.91 -12.82 -21.54
CA LEU A 12 10.06 -12.42 -20.75
C LEU A 12 9.70 -11.59 -19.49
N LYS A 13 8.53 -10.91 -19.48
CA LYS A 13 8.09 -10.04 -18.35
C LYS A 13 7.20 -10.75 -17.33
N VAL A 14 7.23 -12.07 -17.28
CA VAL A 14 6.45 -12.88 -16.33
C VAL A 14 7.36 -13.47 -15.26
N GLY A 15 6.99 -13.30 -14.00
CA GLY A 15 7.67 -13.88 -12.84
C GLY A 15 6.70 -14.25 -11.73
N VAL A 16 7.12 -15.02 -10.75
CA VAL A 16 6.29 -15.35 -9.59
C VAL A 16 6.23 -14.20 -8.57
N SER A 17 7.18 -13.26 -8.63
CA SER A 17 7.21 -12.04 -7.80
C SER A 17 8.09 -10.97 -8.45
N CYS A 18 7.94 -9.71 -8.01
CA CYS A 18 8.85 -8.62 -8.39
C CYS A 18 10.30 -8.91 -7.97
N LYS A 19 10.51 -9.57 -6.81
CA LYS A 19 11.84 -9.98 -6.34
C LYS A 19 12.51 -10.97 -7.29
N GLU A 20 11.77 -11.96 -7.79
CA GLU A 20 12.29 -12.90 -8.79
C GLU A 20 12.60 -12.21 -10.12
N LEU A 21 11.71 -11.32 -10.60
CA LEU A 21 11.99 -10.53 -11.81
C LEU A 21 13.28 -9.71 -11.65
N ARG A 22 13.46 -9.08 -10.48
CA ARG A 22 14.71 -8.34 -10.18
C ARG A 22 15.94 -9.24 -10.21
N SER A 23 15.87 -10.45 -9.65
CA SER A 23 16.98 -11.42 -9.69
C SER A 23 17.28 -11.93 -11.10
N LYS A 24 16.30 -11.92 -12.00
CA LYS A 24 16.48 -12.24 -13.44
C LYS A 24 17.07 -11.07 -14.25
N GLY A 25 17.43 -9.95 -13.61
CA GLY A 25 18.06 -8.80 -14.24
C GLY A 25 17.10 -7.69 -14.69
N TYR A 26 15.79 -7.79 -14.43
CA TYR A 26 14.88 -6.68 -14.70
C TYR A 26 15.17 -5.52 -13.72
N SER A 27 15.57 -4.37 -14.25
CA SER A 27 16.02 -3.20 -13.46
C SER A 27 15.18 -1.94 -13.67
N ILE A 28 14.18 -1.99 -14.55
CA ILE A 28 13.33 -0.84 -14.84
C ILE A 28 12.02 -1.00 -14.08
N SER A 29 11.68 -0.01 -13.25
CA SER A 29 10.40 0.04 -12.53
C SER A 29 9.22 0.18 -13.49
N GLY A 30 8.11 -0.52 -13.23
CA GLY A 30 6.95 -0.50 -14.12
C GLY A 30 5.98 -1.66 -13.88
N VAL A 31 4.99 -1.78 -14.76
CA VAL A 31 3.97 -2.83 -14.66
C VAL A 31 4.46 -4.12 -15.29
N TYR A 32 4.43 -5.19 -14.50
CA TYR A 32 4.81 -6.54 -14.88
C TYR A 32 3.65 -7.52 -14.67
N THR A 33 3.75 -8.69 -15.27
CA THR A 33 2.84 -9.81 -14.99
C THR A 33 3.45 -10.69 -13.92
N ILE A 34 2.74 -10.84 -12.80
CA ILE A 34 3.09 -11.77 -11.73
C ILE A 34 2.16 -12.98 -11.86
N ARG A 35 2.74 -14.18 -11.88
CA ARG A 35 2.00 -15.44 -11.94
C ARG A 35 2.43 -16.32 -10.79
N SER A 36 1.55 -16.56 -9.85
CA SER A 36 1.79 -17.53 -8.79
C SER A 36 0.64 -18.55 -8.72
N PRO A 37 0.89 -19.75 -8.17
CA PRO A 37 -0.16 -20.76 -8.01
C PRO A 37 -1.39 -20.25 -7.25
N GLU A 38 -1.19 -19.33 -6.34
CA GLU A 38 -2.20 -18.85 -5.40
C GLU A 38 -2.97 -17.62 -5.91
N THR A 39 -2.27 -16.69 -6.58
CA THR A 39 -2.90 -15.48 -7.12
C THR A 39 -3.37 -15.64 -8.56
N GLY A 40 -2.96 -16.74 -9.22
CA GLY A 40 -3.07 -16.83 -10.67
C GLY A 40 -2.18 -15.78 -11.35
N GLU A 41 -2.65 -15.27 -12.48
CA GLU A 41 -1.99 -14.20 -13.21
C GLU A 41 -2.57 -12.83 -12.82
N MET A 42 -1.71 -11.89 -12.45
CA MET A 42 -2.08 -10.51 -12.12
C MET A 42 -1.07 -9.50 -12.64
N LYS A 43 -1.53 -8.32 -12.99
CA LYS A 43 -0.67 -7.16 -13.23
C LYS A 43 -0.30 -6.52 -11.88
N ALA A 44 0.98 -6.16 -11.73
CA ALA A 44 1.48 -5.47 -10.56
C ALA A 44 2.55 -4.45 -10.97
N TYR A 45 2.61 -3.33 -10.27
CA TYR A 45 3.74 -2.41 -10.42
C TYR A 45 4.91 -2.90 -9.57
N CYS A 46 6.05 -3.13 -10.21
CA CYS A 46 7.29 -3.48 -9.53
C CYS A 46 8.22 -2.27 -9.48
N ASP A 47 8.63 -1.89 -8.27
CA ASP A 47 9.74 -0.98 -8.06
C ASP A 47 11.05 -1.80 -8.04
N MET A 48 11.90 -1.52 -9.00
CA MET A 48 13.15 -2.25 -9.22
C MET A 48 14.39 -1.50 -8.71
N GLU A 49 14.19 -0.36 -8.04
CA GLU A 49 15.24 0.57 -7.66
C GLU A 49 15.43 0.69 -6.15
N THR A 50 14.37 0.96 -5.39
CA THR A 50 14.42 1.22 -3.95
C THR A 50 15.07 0.07 -3.20
N ASP A 51 16.11 0.35 -2.41
CA ASP A 51 16.80 -0.62 -1.53
C ASP A 51 17.06 -1.98 -2.22
N GLY A 52 17.69 -1.93 -3.39
CA GLY A 52 17.99 -3.11 -4.21
C GLY A 52 16.87 -3.60 -5.12
N GLY A 53 15.68 -3.03 -5.02
CA GLY A 53 14.54 -3.31 -5.90
C GLY A 53 13.78 -4.59 -5.58
N GLY A 54 12.89 -4.97 -6.49
CA GLY A 54 12.07 -6.18 -6.37
C GLY A 54 10.86 -6.03 -5.45
N TRP A 55 10.40 -4.81 -5.26
CA TRP A 55 9.22 -4.48 -4.47
C TRP A 55 7.94 -4.53 -5.30
N LEU A 56 6.90 -5.12 -4.77
CA LEU A 56 5.54 -5.05 -5.33
C LEU A 56 4.80 -3.89 -4.66
N VAL A 57 4.46 -2.87 -5.45
CA VAL A 57 3.70 -1.72 -4.97
C VAL A 57 2.23 -2.10 -4.83
N PHE A 58 1.61 -1.78 -3.69
CA PHE A 58 0.21 -2.07 -3.45
C PHE A 58 -0.65 -0.82 -3.18
N GLN A 59 -0.03 0.33 -2.92
CA GLN A 59 -0.70 1.60 -2.77
C GLN A 59 0.18 2.72 -3.31
N ARG A 60 -0.43 3.68 -4.01
CA ARG A 60 0.24 4.94 -4.39
C ARG A 60 -0.73 6.10 -4.36
N ARG A 61 -0.25 7.23 -3.80
CA ARG A 61 -0.90 8.54 -3.83
C ARG A 61 0.10 9.57 -4.33
N LYS A 62 -0.32 10.45 -5.26
CA LYS A 62 0.58 11.46 -5.84
C LYS A 62 -0.07 12.73 -6.35
N ASP A 63 -1.34 12.72 -6.73
CA ASP A 63 -2.00 13.86 -7.39
C ASP A 63 -3.50 14.00 -7.10
N GLY A 64 -4.11 13.05 -6.39
CA GLY A 64 -5.53 13.08 -6.04
C GLY A 64 -6.48 12.73 -7.19
N SER A 65 -5.98 12.18 -8.29
CA SER A 65 -6.79 11.81 -9.45
C SER A 65 -7.71 10.60 -9.19
N GLN A 66 -7.40 9.78 -8.18
CA GLN A 66 -8.21 8.64 -7.75
C GLN A 66 -8.90 8.94 -6.43
N ASP A 67 -10.21 8.71 -6.36
CA ASP A 67 -10.95 8.74 -5.09
C ASP A 67 -10.59 7.49 -4.26
N PHE A 68 -10.27 7.71 -2.97
CA PHE A 68 -10.01 6.64 -1.98
C PHE A 68 -11.12 6.54 -0.93
N TYR A 69 -12.16 7.38 -0.97
CA TYR A 69 -13.32 7.25 -0.09
C TYR A 69 -14.34 6.25 -0.66
N LEU A 70 -13.93 4.99 -0.69
CA LEU A 70 -14.62 3.89 -1.36
C LEU A 70 -15.14 2.83 -0.38
N THR A 71 -15.91 1.88 -0.89
CA THR A 71 -16.58 0.82 -0.13
C THR A 71 -15.64 -0.35 0.20
N TRP A 72 -16.10 -1.22 1.09
CA TRP A 72 -15.42 -2.47 1.44
C TRP A 72 -15.08 -3.32 0.22
N ASP A 73 -16.08 -3.55 -0.63
CA ASP A 73 -15.89 -4.41 -1.81
C ASP A 73 -14.86 -3.82 -2.79
N GLU A 74 -14.84 -2.50 -2.96
CA GLU A 74 -13.83 -1.81 -3.77
C GLU A 74 -12.42 -1.97 -3.16
N TYR A 75 -12.24 -1.79 -1.87
CA TYR A 75 -10.97 -2.04 -1.18
C TYR A 75 -10.57 -3.51 -1.21
N ALA A 76 -11.51 -4.43 -1.10
CA ALA A 76 -11.25 -5.85 -1.17
C ALA A 76 -10.76 -6.28 -2.56
N LYS A 77 -11.35 -5.75 -3.64
CA LYS A 77 -10.99 -6.03 -5.04
C LYS A 77 -9.75 -5.28 -5.50
N GLY A 78 -9.60 -4.02 -5.08
CA GLY A 78 -8.62 -3.07 -5.61
C GLY A 78 -9.20 -2.15 -6.68
N PHE A 79 -8.59 -0.97 -6.84
CA PHE A 79 -9.04 0.11 -7.72
C PHE A 79 -7.87 1.00 -8.15
N GLY A 80 -8.12 1.86 -9.15
CA GLY A 80 -7.17 2.83 -9.68
C GLY A 80 -6.31 2.29 -10.83
N ASP A 81 -5.29 3.05 -11.18
CA ASP A 81 -4.34 2.74 -12.26
C ASP A 81 -2.94 2.45 -11.70
N LEU A 82 -2.39 1.29 -12.00
CA LEU A 82 -1.06 0.86 -11.54
C LEU A 82 0.08 1.84 -11.93
N ASN A 83 -0.09 2.62 -13.00
CA ASN A 83 0.85 3.66 -13.40
C ASN A 83 0.62 5.00 -12.71
N ASN A 84 -0.49 5.14 -11.98
CA ASN A 84 -0.86 6.36 -11.28
C ASN A 84 -1.21 6.10 -9.81
N GLU A 85 -2.37 6.52 -9.33
CA GLU A 85 -2.86 6.25 -7.98
C GLU A 85 -3.70 4.96 -7.94
N PHE A 86 -3.47 4.11 -6.95
CA PHE A 86 -4.20 2.85 -6.82
C PHE A 86 -4.11 2.22 -5.43
N TRP A 87 -5.03 1.31 -5.19
CA TRP A 87 -4.99 0.30 -4.14
C TRP A 87 -5.07 -1.09 -4.78
N LEU A 88 -4.13 -1.97 -4.49
CA LEU A 88 -4.03 -3.29 -5.16
C LEU A 88 -5.20 -4.23 -4.86
N GLY A 89 -5.78 -4.10 -3.66
CA GLY A 89 -6.87 -4.92 -3.15
C GLY A 89 -6.46 -5.78 -1.96
N ASN A 90 -7.29 -5.77 -0.91
CA ASN A 90 -7.01 -6.49 0.34
C ASN A 90 -6.97 -8.01 0.14
N ARG A 91 -7.80 -8.58 -0.77
CA ARG A 91 -7.79 -10.01 -1.10
C ARG A 91 -6.45 -10.43 -1.70
N LYS A 92 -5.90 -9.63 -2.63
CA LYS A 92 -4.58 -9.89 -3.22
C LYS A 92 -3.47 -9.73 -2.17
N LEU A 93 -3.52 -8.69 -1.34
CA LEU A 93 -2.57 -8.48 -0.24
C LEU A 93 -2.57 -9.65 0.74
N HIS A 94 -3.77 -10.13 1.13
CA HIS A 94 -3.89 -11.32 1.96
C HIS A 94 -3.21 -12.52 1.31
N THR A 95 -3.57 -12.83 0.06
CA THR A 95 -3.02 -13.99 -0.67
C THR A 95 -1.49 -13.93 -0.74
N LEU A 96 -0.92 -12.78 -1.10
CA LEU A 96 0.53 -12.58 -1.20
C LEU A 96 1.23 -12.74 0.16
N THR A 97 0.70 -12.12 1.20
CA THR A 97 1.36 -12.07 2.52
C THR A 97 1.05 -13.29 3.42
N ALA A 98 0.12 -14.14 3.02
CA ALA A 98 -0.18 -15.38 3.74
C ALA A 98 0.85 -16.49 3.47
N GLN A 99 1.50 -16.49 2.32
CA GLN A 99 2.36 -17.57 1.85
C GLN A 99 3.77 -17.53 2.44
N LYS A 100 4.35 -16.34 2.47
CA LYS A 100 5.73 -16.12 2.94
C LYS A 100 5.81 -14.90 3.86
N PRO A 101 6.81 -14.82 4.73
CA PRO A 101 7.09 -13.59 5.45
C PRO A 101 7.42 -12.45 4.49
N HIS A 102 6.79 -11.30 4.70
CA HIS A 102 7.01 -10.09 3.91
C HIS A 102 7.47 -8.95 4.81
N GLU A 103 8.30 -8.11 4.26
CA GLU A 103 8.58 -6.76 4.73
C GLU A 103 7.73 -5.75 3.94
N VAL A 104 7.52 -4.57 4.52
CA VAL A 104 6.90 -3.43 3.85
C VAL A 104 7.83 -2.23 3.92
N TRP A 105 7.90 -1.51 2.81
CA TRP A 105 8.55 -0.21 2.68
C TRP A 105 7.51 0.84 2.34
N ILE A 106 7.58 2.00 3.00
CA ILE A 106 6.64 3.12 2.82
C ILE A 106 7.46 4.36 2.51
N ASP A 107 7.32 4.87 1.29
CA ASP A 107 7.87 6.17 0.92
C ASP A 107 6.88 7.27 1.28
N LEU A 108 7.42 8.35 1.80
CA LEU A 108 6.69 9.51 2.29
C LEU A 108 7.38 10.76 1.78
N LYS A 109 6.64 11.67 1.12
CA LYS A 109 7.20 12.92 0.62
C LYS A 109 6.23 14.07 0.85
N ASP A 110 6.75 15.19 1.34
CA ASP A 110 6.10 16.49 1.34
C ASP A 110 6.76 17.45 0.32
N ASP A 111 6.51 18.73 0.45
CA ASP A 111 7.08 19.73 -0.46
C ASP A 111 8.61 19.94 -0.28
N ASN A 112 9.19 19.55 0.85
CA ASN A 112 10.56 19.89 1.24
C ASN A 112 11.46 18.67 1.46
N ASP A 113 10.91 17.52 1.82
CA ASP A 113 11.70 16.37 2.29
C ASP A 113 11.09 15.04 1.82
N THR A 114 11.91 14.01 1.82
CA THR A 114 11.52 12.62 1.52
C THR A 114 12.05 11.73 2.62
N ARG A 115 11.16 10.93 3.21
CA ARG A 115 11.49 9.97 4.28
C ARG A 115 10.90 8.62 3.98
N PHE A 116 11.36 7.62 4.72
CA PHE A 116 10.82 6.27 4.63
C PHE A 116 10.57 5.64 5.99
N ALA A 117 9.65 4.71 5.99
CA ALA A 117 9.43 3.76 7.09
C ALA A 117 9.48 2.34 6.54
N ARG A 118 10.25 1.46 7.17
CA ARG A 118 10.33 0.04 6.83
C ARG A 118 9.91 -0.79 8.03
N TYR A 119 9.19 -1.86 7.77
CA TYR A 119 8.81 -2.84 8.78
C TYR A 119 9.20 -4.24 8.31
N SER A 120 9.97 -4.95 9.11
CA SER A 120 10.45 -6.30 8.79
C SER A 120 9.36 -7.37 8.85
N LYS A 121 8.17 -7.02 9.31
CA LYS A 121 6.99 -7.89 9.36
C LYS A 121 5.78 -7.15 8.83
N PHE A 122 5.16 -7.70 7.78
CA PHE A 122 3.89 -7.22 7.23
C PHE A 122 3.02 -8.40 6.78
N LYS A 123 1.79 -8.46 7.25
CA LYS A 123 0.81 -9.46 6.84
C LYS A 123 -0.60 -8.88 6.95
N VAL A 124 -1.44 -9.19 5.97
CA VAL A 124 -2.88 -8.90 5.98
C VAL A 124 -3.64 -10.20 6.21
N GLY A 125 -4.52 -10.22 7.19
CA GLY A 125 -5.37 -11.36 7.52
C GLY A 125 -6.43 -11.65 6.44
N PRO A 126 -7.18 -12.77 6.54
CA PRO A 126 -8.25 -13.09 5.61
C PRO A 126 -9.44 -12.14 5.76
N GLU A 127 -10.31 -12.11 4.74
CA GLU A 127 -11.55 -11.31 4.76
C GLU A 127 -12.47 -11.72 5.92
N SER A 128 -12.50 -13.00 6.28
CA SER A 128 -13.23 -13.52 7.46
C SER A 128 -12.74 -12.98 8.80
N ASP A 129 -11.54 -12.41 8.87
CA ASP A 129 -11.00 -11.66 10.03
C ASP A 129 -10.87 -10.16 9.71
N ASN A 130 -11.68 -9.66 8.79
CA ASN A 130 -11.74 -8.25 8.38
C ASN A 130 -10.36 -7.69 8.00
N PHE A 131 -9.58 -8.44 7.25
CA PHE A 131 -8.25 -8.08 6.75
C PHE A 131 -7.30 -7.53 7.84
N ARG A 132 -7.32 -8.13 9.02
CA ARG A 132 -6.53 -7.68 10.19
C ARG A 132 -5.05 -7.51 9.84
N LEU A 133 -4.47 -6.38 10.25
CA LEU A 133 -3.06 -6.06 10.04
C LEU A 133 -2.16 -6.77 11.08
N ALA A 134 -1.06 -7.36 10.62
CA ALA A 134 0.07 -7.72 11.46
C ALA A 134 1.33 -7.02 10.93
N ILE A 135 1.86 -6.06 11.70
CA ILE A 135 3.02 -5.25 11.32
C ILE A 135 3.95 -5.05 12.52
N GLY A 136 5.26 -4.94 12.28
CA GLY A 136 6.25 -4.70 13.31
C GLY A 136 7.69 -4.72 12.78
N GLY A 137 8.66 -4.44 13.69
CA GLY A 137 10.07 -4.38 13.33
C GLY A 137 10.42 -3.13 12.53
N TYR A 138 10.02 -1.95 13.06
CA TYR A 138 10.26 -0.64 12.46
C TYR A 138 11.74 -0.33 12.30
N SER A 139 12.08 0.30 11.18
CA SER A 139 13.33 1.02 10.90
C SER A 139 13.04 2.15 9.89
N GLY A 140 13.93 3.13 9.79
CA GLY A 140 13.76 4.28 8.89
C GLY A 140 13.87 5.62 9.61
N ASP A 141 13.64 6.70 8.88
CA ASP A 141 13.82 8.08 9.35
C ASP A 141 12.50 8.87 9.50
N ALA A 142 11.36 8.25 9.10
CA ALA A 142 10.06 8.90 9.17
C ALA A 142 9.38 8.84 10.55
N GLY A 143 9.93 8.12 11.51
CA GLY A 143 9.25 7.78 12.77
C GLY A 143 8.19 6.68 12.60
N ASP A 144 7.87 5.99 13.69
CA ASP A 144 6.95 4.86 13.68
C ASP A 144 5.49 5.30 13.84
N SER A 145 4.72 5.23 12.78
CA SER A 145 3.27 5.50 12.83
C SER A 145 2.42 4.27 12.53
N MET A 146 2.98 3.18 11.96
CA MET A 146 2.18 2.00 11.61
C MET A 146 2.08 0.96 12.72
N THR A 147 3.03 0.87 13.65
CA THR A 147 2.92 -0.07 14.78
C THR A 147 1.67 0.19 15.63
N TYR A 148 1.18 1.42 15.69
CA TYR A 148 -0.10 1.76 16.32
C TYR A 148 -1.28 0.99 15.71
N HIS A 149 -1.23 0.71 14.41
CA HIS A 149 -2.29 0.01 13.66
C HIS A 149 -2.18 -1.52 13.71
N ASN A 150 -1.16 -2.06 14.39
CA ASN A 150 -0.96 -3.50 14.51
C ASN A 150 -2.13 -4.17 15.22
N LYS A 151 -2.62 -5.29 14.66
CA LYS A 151 -3.76 -6.09 15.13
C LYS A 151 -5.15 -5.47 14.91
N PHE A 152 -5.26 -4.28 14.33
CA PHE A 152 -6.56 -3.71 14.00
C PHE A 152 -7.11 -4.26 12.68
N LYS A 153 -8.41 -4.28 12.59
CA LYS A 153 -9.18 -4.69 11.44
C LYS A 153 -9.26 -3.54 10.43
N PHE A 154 -9.50 -3.86 9.17
CA PHE A 154 -9.74 -2.86 8.14
C PHE A 154 -11.16 -2.30 8.29
N SER A 155 -11.34 -1.00 8.09
CA SER A 155 -12.65 -0.34 8.08
C SER A 155 -12.78 0.55 6.85
N THR A 156 -14.00 0.64 6.33
CA THR A 156 -14.40 1.49 5.21
C THR A 156 -15.66 2.28 5.56
N LYS A 157 -16.09 3.20 4.70
CA LYS A 157 -17.29 4.05 4.94
C LYS A 157 -18.58 3.27 5.17
N ASP A 158 -18.66 2.02 4.72
CA ASP A 158 -19.82 1.13 4.81
C ASP A 158 -19.61 -0.04 5.77
N GLU A 159 -18.38 -0.35 6.19
CA GLU A 159 -18.04 -1.43 7.10
C GLU A 159 -17.13 -0.92 8.22
N ASP A 160 -17.71 -0.69 9.40
CA ASP A 160 -16.99 -0.17 10.57
C ASP A 160 -16.52 -1.31 11.48
N HIS A 161 -15.20 -1.46 11.58
CA HIS A 161 -14.53 -2.44 12.43
C HIS A 161 -13.49 -1.79 13.36
N ASP A 162 -13.54 -0.45 13.49
CA ASP A 162 -12.62 0.29 14.37
C ASP A 162 -12.94 0.10 15.86
N ASN A 163 -12.12 0.68 16.73
CA ASN A 163 -12.28 0.56 18.17
C ASN A 163 -12.91 1.79 18.83
N TRP A 164 -13.35 2.77 18.06
CA TRP A 164 -13.91 4.00 18.63
C TRP A 164 -15.44 4.03 18.57
N ARG A 165 -16.08 3.52 19.58
CA ARG A 165 -17.56 3.33 19.67
C ARG A 165 -18.43 4.55 19.38
N ARG A 166 -17.88 5.77 19.37
CA ARG A 166 -18.62 7.04 19.20
C ARG A 166 -18.41 7.69 17.85
N VAL A 167 -17.43 7.24 17.09
CA VAL A 167 -17.01 7.87 15.84
C VAL A 167 -16.62 6.77 14.87
N ASP A 168 -17.17 6.80 13.69
CA ASP A 168 -16.74 5.99 12.55
C ASP A 168 -15.51 6.66 11.92
N CYS A 169 -14.36 6.05 12.15
CA CYS A 169 -13.07 6.62 11.70
C CYS A 169 -12.99 6.72 10.19
N ALA A 170 -13.48 5.73 9.46
CA ALA A 170 -13.43 5.75 8.00
C ALA A 170 -14.31 6.86 7.40
N LYS A 171 -15.48 7.12 7.99
CA LYS A 171 -16.33 8.26 7.60
C LYS A 171 -15.70 9.59 7.97
N THR A 172 -15.06 9.68 9.14
CA THR A 172 -14.42 10.91 9.60
C THR A 172 -13.19 11.26 8.77
N HIS A 173 -12.31 10.28 8.50
CA HIS A 173 -11.03 10.48 7.85
C HIS A 173 -11.02 10.17 6.35
N LYS A 174 -12.21 9.86 5.76
CA LYS A 174 -12.44 9.78 4.33
C LYS A 174 -11.55 8.80 3.57
N GLY A 175 -11.31 7.62 4.14
CA GLY A 175 -10.56 6.56 3.49
C GLY A 175 -10.70 5.22 4.21
N GLY A 176 -10.43 4.11 3.53
CA GLY A 176 -10.35 2.80 4.14
C GLY A 176 -8.97 2.56 4.76
N TRP A 177 -8.93 2.10 6.02
CA TRP A 177 -7.68 1.86 6.74
C TRP A 177 -7.84 0.88 7.91
N TRP A 178 -6.73 0.47 8.51
CA TRP A 178 -6.71 -0.31 9.76
C TRP A 178 -6.88 0.61 10.97
N TYR A 179 -8.04 1.22 11.11
CA TYR A 179 -8.30 2.18 12.17
C TYR A 179 -8.35 1.55 13.57
N ALA A 180 -7.83 2.29 14.55
CA ALA A 180 -7.96 2.06 15.99
C ALA A 180 -8.95 3.09 16.56
N SER A 181 -8.44 4.10 17.32
CA SER A 181 -9.20 5.25 17.81
C SER A 181 -8.57 6.58 17.34
N CYS A 182 -8.49 7.00 16.18
CA CYS A 182 -8.60 6.46 14.84
C CYS A 182 -7.23 6.05 14.28
N HIS A 183 -6.25 6.99 14.13
CA HIS A 183 -5.00 6.70 13.45
C HIS A 183 -3.80 7.49 13.97
N ARG A 184 -2.59 7.00 13.64
CA ARG A 184 -1.32 7.73 13.61
C ARG A 184 -0.72 7.79 12.21
N SER A 185 -1.33 7.07 11.27
CA SER A 185 -1.06 7.08 9.85
C SER A 185 -2.37 6.94 9.10
N ASN A 186 -2.62 7.80 8.10
CA ASN A 186 -3.78 7.73 7.22
C ASN A 186 -3.34 7.93 5.76
N ARG A 187 -2.95 6.84 5.07
CA ARG A 187 -2.42 6.92 3.69
C ARG A 187 -3.51 6.92 2.62
N ASN A 188 -4.74 6.55 2.99
CA ASN A 188 -5.89 6.50 2.10
C ASN A 188 -6.89 7.65 2.31
N GLY A 189 -6.53 8.65 3.10
CA GLY A 189 -7.32 9.86 3.30
C GLY A 189 -7.43 10.74 2.05
N LEU A 190 -8.07 11.89 2.20
CA LEU A 190 -8.19 12.87 1.12
C LEU A 190 -6.82 13.38 0.67
N TYR A 191 -6.67 13.61 -0.62
CA TYR A 191 -5.49 14.25 -1.15
C TYR A 191 -5.65 15.77 -1.10
N PHE A 192 -4.78 16.45 -0.38
CA PHE A 192 -4.76 17.91 -0.29
C PHE A 192 -3.51 18.49 -0.92
N ASN A 193 -3.68 19.56 -1.65
CA ASN A 193 -2.56 20.30 -2.22
C ASN A 193 -2.18 21.49 -1.31
N GLY A 194 -1.58 21.21 -0.13
CA GLY A 194 -1.15 22.22 0.84
C GLY A 194 -1.53 21.90 2.29
N THR A 195 -1.42 22.92 3.15
CA THR A 195 -1.86 22.86 4.57
C THR A 195 -3.39 22.93 4.66
N TYR A 196 -3.96 22.24 5.64
CA TYR A 196 -5.39 22.30 5.94
C TYR A 196 -5.59 22.62 7.43
N THR A 197 -6.63 23.41 7.74
CA THR A 197 -6.89 23.94 9.08
C THR A 197 -7.95 23.14 9.84
N ASP A 198 -8.72 22.29 9.17
CA ASP A 198 -9.91 21.65 9.74
C ASP A 198 -9.78 20.13 9.77
N SER A 199 -9.35 19.57 10.89
CA SER A 199 -9.37 18.14 11.17
C SER A 199 -8.47 17.23 10.29
N PRO A 200 -7.77 16.27 10.85
CA PRO A 200 -6.83 15.41 10.15
C PRO A 200 -7.55 14.41 9.20
N ARG A 201 -7.67 14.79 7.93
CA ARG A 201 -8.31 13.98 6.87
C ARG A 201 -7.40 13.69 5.69
N GLY A 202 -6.18 14.21 5.71
CA GLY A 202 -5.22 14.10 4.63
C GLY A 202 -4.37 12.84 4.68
N LEU A 203 -3.27 12.89 3.92
CA LEU A 203 -2.24 11.85 3.93
C LEU A 203 -1.28 12.13 5.10
N GLU A 204 -1.54 11.53 6.26
CA GLU A 204 -0.88 11.86 7.52
C GLU A 204 0.09 10.79 8.00
N TRP A 205 1.18 11.26 8.61
CA TRP A 205 2.17 10.42 9.27
C TRP A 205 2.69 11.10 10.53
N ASN A 206 2.14 10.75 11.70
CA ASN A 206 2.40 11.45 12.96
C ASN A 206 3.85 11.39 13.45
N GLY A 207 4.62 10.40 13.01
CA GLY A 207 6.03 10.27 13.36
C GLY A 207 6.94 11.32 12.71
N TRP A 208 6.46 11.96 11.64
CA TRP A 208 7.25 12.93 10.87
C TRP A 208 6.67 14.35 10.89
N SER A 209 5.38 14.51 10.65
CA SER A 209 4.75 15.83 10.56
C SER A 209 3.67 15.99 11.61
N ASP A 210 3.54 17.19 12.16
CA ASP A 210 2.36 17.57 12.91
C ASP A 210 1.10 17.48 12.03
N ASN A 211 -0.03 17.12 12.62
CA ASN A 211 -1.31 16.77 11.96
C ASN A 211 -1.91 17.84 11.02
N ALA A 212 -1.16 18.89 10.68
CA ALA A 212 -1.60 20.01 9.86
C ALA A 212 -1.10 19.98 8.41
N VAL A 213 -0.25 19.01 8.03
CA VAL A 213 0.33 18.91 6.69
C VAL A 213 -0.02 17.58 6.06
N SER A 214 -0.68 17.61 4.90
CA SER A 214 -0.90 16.43 4.07
C SER A 214 0.33 16.15 3.22
N LEU A 215 0.81 14.91 3.23
CA LEU A 215 1.90 14.52 2.33
C LEU A 215 1.47 14.64 0.86
N LYS A 216 2.44 14.90 0.00
CA LYS A 216 2.24 15.04 -1.46
C LYS A 216 2.39 13.72 -2.19
N PHE A 217 3.16 12.83 -1.63
CA PHE A 217 3.37 11.50 -2.20
C PHE A 217 3.48 10.47 -1.09
N THR A 218 2.89 9.31 -1.34
CA THR A 218 3.15 8.09 -0.56
C THR A 218 3.04 6.88 -1.46
N GLU A 219 3.93 5.93 -1.24
CA GLU A 219 3.91 4.64 -1.90
C GLU A 219 4.19 3.55 -0.87
N MET A 220 3.32 2.52 -0.86
CA MET A 220 3.49 1.36 0.01
C MET A 220 3.77 0.13 -0.84
N LYS A 221 4.83 -0.59 -0.51
CA LYS A 221 5.31 -1.73 -1.29
C LYS A 221 5.80 -2.87 -0.40
N ILE A 222 5.60 -4.09 -0.84
CA ILE A 222 5.98 -5.31 -0.13
C ILE A 222 7.03 -6.10 -0.90
N ARG A 223 7.86 -6.83 -0.15
CA ARG A 223 8.86 -7.75 -0.70
C ARG A 223 8.94 -8.99 0.17
N PRO A 224 8.94 -10.21 -0.40
CA PRO A 224 9.17 -11.43 0.38
C PRO A 224 10.60 -11.44 0.91
N LEU A 225 10.77 -11.87 2.17
CA LEU A 225 12.09 -11.94 2.81
C LEU A 225 12.99 -13.04 2.21
N GLU A 226 12.38 -14.12 1.70
CA GLU A 226 13.04 -15.25 1.05
C GLU A 226 12.38 -15.64 -0.27
#